data_8a35e834baabc87f2054134feddd065b
#
_entry.id   8a35e834baabc87f2054134feddd065b
#
_cell.length_a   1.000
_cell.length_b   1.000
_cell.length_c   1.000
_cell.angle_alpha   90.00
_cell.angle_beta   90.00
_cell.angle_gamma   90.00
#
_symmetry.space_group_name_H-M   'P 1'
#
loop_
_entity.id
_entity.type
_entity.pdbx_description
1 polymer ?
#
loop_
_entity_poly.entity_id
_entity_poly.type
_entity_poly.pdbx_seq_one_letter_code
_entity_poly.pdbx_strand_id
1 'polypeptide(L)'
;MVGLLVISAATAILHHIYLSFLRNRDVKQQFWIKNSSNALSTSIQWLCAASLSLSLTQVTWSLIRRRPFTLIQLNHLFGLPNPYPIIGLTLSIGSKSWGIIPVIVMAAAVQAFTLVSILAPNSLAVGSASPRNDVLDVPAIFFNTSKEGSGWTTGFGGLEDCTVSTSSAWKRIFGRAFQSDNLITWNPPEGCQSGCNYTIEYPAPALLCSDISEDEILGNGDAVQTSDPSQPTVQLSSPSFLIAESVYSANYFLNHNGASIALAWRIQDIPGAEKVVGGARCSLYNTTQKAVVSFSNGTVTILPSIVSYHEPFGHFGDTTCNKLSGDAADTPVLAYYTSYYAVTEWLFQQLGGNIVFFHEGVLGGSNVSTGIVTSNLFMLNEHATLFSSTTRDIKGGLEQMLVNFTVALMASSTDKVAVQASVSQNQLVWEYDAQNLWTIYGIALAFTAVSTMVGLACIWKDGDNESFSFLDILRATRNSKLDDLFATGKDGNTRNYSVLQYGESKGYSPNIDRVFRPVAKSDTSSWIDLK
;
A
#
# COMPACT_ATOMS: atom_id res chain seq x y z
N MET A 1 -40.69 -1.92 25.47
CA MET A 1 -39.96 -1.03 24.57
C MET A 1 -38.67 -0.53 25.20
N VAL A 2 -38.70 0.32 26.24
CA VAL A 2 -37.48 0.90 26.86
C VAL A 2 -36.52 -0.17 27.37
N GLY A 3 -36.98 -1.21 28.06
CA GLY A 3 -36.15 -2.30 28.56
C GLY A 3 -35.40 -3.02 27.44
N LEU A 4 -36.03 -3.29 26.30
CA LEU A 4 -35.39 -3.90 25.13
C LEU A 4 -34.33 -3.00 24.51
N LEU A 5 -34.58 -1.69 24.44
CA LEU A 5 -33.59 -0.71 23.97
C LEU A 5 -32.35 -0.66 24.89
N VAL A 6 -32.55 -0.65 26.21
CA VAL A 6 -31.45 -0.64 27.19
C VAL A 6 -30.63 -1.93 27.09
N ILE A 7 -31.30 -3.09 26.99
CA ILE A 7 -30.61 -4.37 26.85
C ILE A 7 -29.85 -4.42 25.53
N SER A 8 -30.40 -3.91 24.41
CA SER A 8 -29.70 -3.87 23.12
C SER A 8 -28.47 -2.98 23.16
N ALA A 9 -28.55 -1.81 23.82
CA ALA A 9 -27.40 -0.93 24.02
C ALA A 9 -26.33 -1.57 24.91
N ALA A 10 -26.71 -2.24 25.99
CA ALA A 10 -25.78 -2.98 26.84
C ALA A 10 -25.09 -4.13 26.08
N THR A 11 -25.84 -4.85 25.23
CA THR A 11 -25.29 -5.91 24.39
C THR A 11 -24.33 -5.35 23.33
N ALA A 12 -24.60 -4.17 22.77
CA ALA A 12 -23.71 -3.50 21.83
C ALA A 12 -22.38 -3.09 22.49
N ILE A 13 -22.44 -2.58 23.73
CA ILE A 13 -21.24 -2.27 24.53
C ILE A 13 -20.46 -3.55 24.84
N LEU A 14 -21.14 -4.61 25.25
CA LEU A 14 -20.50 -5.92 25.50
C LEU A 14 -19.80 -6.45 24.24
N HIS A 15 -20.43 -6.34 23.07
CA HIS A 15 -19.83 -6.74 21.80
C HIS A 15 -18.59 -5.90 21.48
N HIS A 16 -18.65 -4.58 21.67
CA HIS A 16 -17.49 -3.70 21.51
C HIS A 16 -16.33 -4.11 22.43
N ILE A 17 -16.59 -4.36 23.71
CA ILE A 17 -15.58 -4.80 24.68
C ILE A 17 -14.98 -6.15 24.24
N TYR A 18 -15.82 -7.09 23.81
CA TYR A 18 -15.38 -8.39 23.33
C TYR A 18 -14.44 -8.28 22.14
N LEU A 19 -14.78 -7.49 21.11
CA LEU A 19 -13.93 -7.28 19.92
C LEU A 19 -12.67 -6.47 20.26
N SER A 20 -12.76 -5.47 21.12
CA SER A 20 -11.60 -4.70 21.59
C SER A 20 -10.57 -5.59 22.31
N PHE A 21 -11.03 -6.57 23.07
CA PHE A 21 -10.16 -7.52 23.76
C PHE A 21 -9.43 -8.45 22.77
N LEU A 22 -10.01 -8.72 21.61
CA LEU A 22 -9.39 -9.55 20.57
C LEU A 22 -8.40 -8.78 19.71
N ARG A 23 -8.46 -7.47 19.67
CA ARG A 23 -7.60 -6.61 18.83
C ARG A 23 -6.13 -6.93 19.05
N ASN A 24 -5.39 -7.13 17.95
CA ASN A 24 -3.95 -7.44 17.91
C ASN A 24 -3.57 -8.78 18.62
N ARG A 25 -4.54 -9.66 18.87
CA ARG A 25 -4.25 -11.01 19.37
C ARG A 25 -4.14 -12.00 18.22
N ASP A 26 -3.36 -13.05 18.45
CA ASP A 26 -3.22 -14.15 17.51
C ASP A 26 -4.56 -14.74 17.11
N VAL A 27 -4.69 -15.07 15.83
CA VAL A 27 -5.90 -15.71 15.31
C VAL A 27 -5.94 -17.16 15.74
N LYS A 28 -6.57 -17.40 16.90
CA LYS A 28 -6.87 -18.73 17.42
C LYS A 28 -8.38 -18.96 17.40
N GLN A 29 -8.82 -20.18 17.13
CA GLN A 29 -10.24 -20.55 17.17
C GLN A 29 -11.16 -19.63 16.34
N GLN A 30 -10.75 -19.27 15.12
CA GLN A 30 -11.44 -18.34 14.24
C GLN A 30 -12.94 -18.61 14.10
N PHE A 31 -13.32 -19.90 13.99
CA PHE A 31 -14.72 -20.33 13.86
C PHE A 31 -15.56 -19.85 15.05
N TRP A 32 -15.11 -20.11 16.29
CA TRP A 32 -15.87 -19.75 17.49
C TRP A 32 -15.97 -18.25 17.72
N ILE A 33 -14.88 -17.52 17.46
CA ILE A 33 -14.84 -16.06 17.61
C ILE A 33 -15.80 -15.40 16.62
N LYS A 34 -15.78 -15.79 15.35
CA LYS A 34 -16.70 -15.24 14.34
C LYS A 34 -18.15 -15.57 14.65
N ASN A 35 -18.44 -16.81 15.06
CA ASN A 35 -19.80 -17.21 15.41
C ASN A 35 -20.31 -16.49 16.67
N SER A 36 -19.46 -16.26 17.68
CA SER A 36 -19.83 -15.48 18.87
C SER A 36 -20.14 -14.02 18.49
N SER A 37 -19.33 -13.42 17.63
CA SER A 37 -19.58 -12.07 17.09
C SER A 37 -20.91 -12.01 16.32
N ASN A 38 -21.18 -13.00 15.47
CA ASN A 38 -22.45 -13.11 14.75
C ASN A 38 -23.64 -13.27 15.71
N ALA A 39 -23.52 -14.09 16.74
CA ALA A 39 -24.57 -14.31 17.73
C ALA A 39 -24.91 -13.03 18.50
N LEU A 40 -23.87 -12.25 18.90
CA LEU A 40 -24.07 -10.97 19.57
C LEU A 40 -24.75 -9.94 18.66
N SER A 41 -24.31 -9.82 17.40
CA SER A 41 -24.92 -8.89 16.44
C SER A 41 -26.37 -9.27 16.10
N THR A 42 -26.67 -10.55 15.98
CA THR A 42 -28.03 -11.06 15.76
C THR A 42 -28.91 -10.81 16.98
N SER A 43 -28.39 -10.95 18.19
CA SER A 43 -29.12 -10.62 19.42
C SER A 43 -29.48 -9.15 19.48
N ILE A 44 -28.56 -8.24 19.12
CA ILE A 44 -28.81 -6.80 19.05
C ILE A 44 -29.89 -6.49 18.01
N GLN A 45 -29.80 -7.12 16.83
CA GLN A 45 -30.80 -7.01 15.77
C GLN A 45 -32.19 -7.36 16.29
N TRP A 46 -32.36 -8.51 16.94
CA TRP A 46 -33.65 -8.97 17.47
C TRP A 46 -34.20 -8.04 18.55
N LEU A 47 -33.36 -7.56 19.45
CA LEU A 47 -33.77 -6.66 20.53
C LEU A 47 -34.25 -5.30 19.95
N CYS A 48 -33.51 -4.73 18.99
CA CYS A 48 -33.91 -3.51 18.31
C CYS A 48 -35.19 -3.71 17.50
N ALA A 49 -35.30 -4.79 16.73
CA ALA A 49 -36.49 -5.11 15.95
C ALA A 49 -37.73 -5.33 16.84
N ALA A 50 -37.58 -6.02 17.97
CA ALA A 50 -38.68 -6.22 18.93
C ALA A 50 -39.11 -4.90 19.56
N SER A 51 -38.17 -4.06 19.99
CA SER A 51 -38.49 -2.73 20.54
C SER A 51 -39.22 -1.85 19.52
N LEU A 52 -38.73 -1.85 18.28
CA LEU A 52 -39.32 -1.09 17.18
C LEU A 52 -40.71 -1.63 16.79
N SER A 53 -40.90 -2.95 16.76
CA SER A 53 -42.18 -3.57 16.46
C SER A 53 -43.26 -3.21 17.50
N LEU A 54 -42.90 -3.19 18.80
CA LEU A 54 -43.79 -2.74 19.86
C LEU A 54 -44.14 -1.26 19.70
N SER A 55 -43.19 -0.42 19.34
CA SER A 55 -43.39 1.00 19.08
C SER A 55 -44.29 1.22 17.84
N LEU A 56 -44.04 0.47 16.77
CA LEU A 56 -44.84 0.46 15.55
C LEU A 56 -46.30 0.14 15.84
N THR A 57 -46.59 -0.85 16.69
CA THR A 57 -47.94 -1.22 17.11
C THR A 57 -48.65 -0.04 17.75
N GLN A 58 -48.01 0.67 18.70
CA GLN A 58 -48.64 1.83 19.36
C GLN A 58 -48.89 2.98 18.39
N VAL A 59 -47.95 3.26 17.51
CA VAL A 59 -48.11 4.30 16.50
C VAL A 59 -49.26 3.96 15.52
N THR A 60 -49.37 2.69 15.14
CA THR A 60 -50.43 2.21 14.25
C THR A 60 -51.82 2.35 14.90
N TRP A 61 -51.98 1.93 16.16
CA TRP A 61 -53.23 2.11 16.88
C TRP A 61 -53.58 3.58 17.09
N SER A 62 -52.59 4.42 17.44
CA SER A 62 -52.81 5.87 17.56
C SER A 62 -53.26 6.50 16.22
N LEU A 63 -52.73 6.01 15.10
CA LEU A 63 -53.14 6.46 13.76
C LEU A 63 -54.55 6.02 13.42
N ILE A 64 -54.90 4.74 13.70
CA ILE A 64 -56.24 4.18 13.45
C ILE A 64 -57.33 4.95 14.24
N ARG A 65 -57.01 5.39 15.48
CA ARG A 65 -57.93 6.20 16.29
C ARG A 65 -58.24 7.58 15.71
N ARG A 66 -57.29 8.13 14.95
CA ARG A 66 -57.37 9.50 14.46
C ARG A 66 -57.89 9.63 13.03
N ARG A 67 -57.88 8.56 12.25
CA ARG A 67 -58.23 8.59 10.82
C ARG A 67 -59.07 7.38 10.45
N PRO A 68 -60.05 7.60 9.55
CA PRO A 68 -60.76 6.50 8.94
C PRO A 68 -59.92 5.82 7.88
N PHE A 69 -60.00 4.50 7.82
CA PHE A 69 -59.25 3.64 6.88
C PHE A 69 -60.20 2.73 6.11
N THR A 70 -59.83 2.36 4.89
CA THR A 70 -60.51 1.28 4.16
C THR A 70 -60.12 -0.08 4.77
N LEU A 71 -60.99 -1.09 4.57
CA LEU A 71 -60.72 -2.44 5.08
C LEU A 71 -59.41 -3.01 4.55
N ILE A 72 -59.06 -2.74 3.28
CA ILE A 72 -57.80 -3.14 2.67
C ILE A 72 -56.60 -2.50 3.40
N GLN A 73 -56.67 -1.19 3.68
CA GLN A 73 -55.62 -0.49 4.40
C GLN A 73 -55.47 -1.02 5.82
N LEU A 74 -56.56 -1.33 6.52
CA LEU A 74 -56.52 -1.95 7.84
C LEU A 74 -55.87 -3.34 7.80
N ASN A 75 -56.20 -4.15 6.80
CA ASN A 75 -55.57 -5.46 6.62
C ASN A 75 -54.07 -5.34 6.42
N HIS A 76 -53.59 -4.35 5.65
CA HIS A 76 -52.17 -4.08 5.50
C HIS A 76 -51.53 -3.55 6.79
N LEU A 77 -52.21 -2.64 7.52
CA LEU A 77 -51.71 -2.11 8.79
C LEU A 77 -51.56 -3.19 9.88
N PHE A 78 -52.53 -4.09 10.01
CA PHE A 78 -52.43 -5.21 10.97
C PHE A 78 -51.44 -6.30 10.54
N GLY A 79 -51.08 -6.36 9.26
CA GLY A 79 -50.07 -7.28 8.73
C GLY A 79 -48.63 -6.81 8.94
N LEU A 80 -48.41 -5.56 9.42
CA LEU A 80 -47.07 -5.04 9.70
C LEU A 80 -46.40 -5.82 10.85
N PRO A 81 -45.09 -6.00 10.84
CA PRO A 81 -44.07 -5.44 9.93
C PRO A 81 -43.73 -6.30 8.72
N ASN A 82 -44.54 -7.24 8.29
CA ASN A 82 -44.22 -8.08 7.14
C ASN A 82 -44.02 -7.25 5.85
N PRO A 83 -43.13 -7.68 4.93
CA PRO A 83 -42.75 -6.90 3.75
C PRO A 83 -43.90 -6.72 2.75
N TYR A 84 -44.73 -7.76 2.55
CA TYR A 84 -45.85 -7.68 1.61
C TYR A 84 -46.91 -6.58 1.97
N PRO A 85 -47.40 -6.50 3.24
CA PRO A 85 -48.25 -5.39 3.68
C PRO A 85 -47.63 -3.99 3.53
N ILE A 86 -46.29 -3.87 3.72
CA ILE A 86 -45.60 -2.60 3.52
C ILE A 86 -45.77 -2.11 2.06
N ILE A 87 -45.52 -3.00 1.09
CA ILE A 87 -45.65 -2.73 -0.33
C ILE A 87 -47.13 -2.38 -0.67
N GLY A 88 -48.07 -3.19 -0.18
CA GLY A 88 -49.50 -2.95 -0.39
C GLY A 88 -49.96 -1.60 0.17
N LEU A 89 -49.47 -1.22 1.35
CA LEU A 89 -49.76 0.04 1.98
C LEU A 89 -49.17 1.23 1.18
N THR A 90 -47.91 1.11 0.72
CA THR A 90 -47.28 2.18 -0.10
C THR A 90 -48.00 2.40 -1.41
N LEU A 91 -48.47 1.36 -2.07
CA LEU A 91 -49.26 1.46 -3.33
C LEU A 91 -50.67 2.02 -3.13
N SER A 92 -51.27 1.85 -1.93
CA SER A 92 -52.62 2.32 -1.60
C SER A 92 -52.64 3.78 -1.11
N ILE A 93 -51.47 4.41 -0.93
CA ILE A 93 -51.38 5.81 -0.48
C ILE A 93 -51.69 6.76 -1.64
N GLY A 94 -52.84 7.39 -1.60
CA GLY A 94 -53.09 8.58 -2.42
C GLY A 94 -52.30 9.79 -1.88
N SER A 95 -52.10 10.81 -2.70
CA SER A 95 -51.26 12.01 -2.42
C SER A 95 -51.56 12.77 -1.11
N LYS A 96 -52.62 12.44 -0.41
CA LYS A 96 -53.10 13.13 0.82
C LYS A 96 -52.79 12.39 2.14
N SER A 97 -52.10 11.25 2.14
CA SER A 97 -51.96 10.39 3.35
C SER A 97 -50.60 10.48 4.06
N TRP A 98 -50.06 11.68 4.22
CA TRP A 98 -48.74 11.91 4.89
C TRP A 98 -48.63 11.29 6.30
N GLY A 99 -49.75 11.08 7.01
CA GLY A 99 -49.73 10.50 8.35
C GLY A 99 -49.38 9.01 8.42
N ILE A 100 -49.38 8.29 7.31
CA ILE A 100 -49.03 6.85 7.25
C ILE A 100 -47.50 6.67 7.05
N ILE A 101 -46.82 7.68 6.55
CA ILE A 101 -45.37 7.61 6.26
C ILE A 101 -44.52 7.13 7.46
N PRO A 102 -44.71 7.68 8.68
CA PRO A 102 -43.93 7.21 9.84
C PRO A 102 -44.12 5.71 10.10
N VAL A 103 -45.33 5.18 9.93
CA VAL A 103 -45.62 3.75 10.12
C VAL A 103 -44.89 2.90 9.09
N ILE A 104 -44.89 3.33 7.82
CA ILE A 104 -44.18 2.64 6.74
C ILE A 104 -42.69 2.67 6.96
N VAL A 105 -42.12 3.83 7.35
CA VAL A 105 -40.68 3.97 7.63
C VAL A 105 -40.27 3.08 8.79
N MET A 106 -41.04 3.04 9.88
CA MET A 106 -40.77 2.15 11.02
C MET A 106 -40.87 0.68 10.63
N ALA A 107 -41.88 0.29 9.85
CA ALA A 107 -42.04 -1.08 9.39
C ALA A 107 -40.91 -1.52 8.45
N ALA A 108 -40.50 -0.64 7.52
CA ALA A 108 -39.35 -0.88 6.66
C ALA A 108 -38.03 -1.00 7.46
N ALA A 109 -37.87 -0.19 8.51
CA ALA A 109 -36.69 -0.24 9.37
C ALA A 109 -36.60 -1.55 10.16
N VAL A 110 -37.72 -2.15 10.59
CA VAL A 110 -37.73 -3.49 11.21
C VAL A 110 -37.08 -4.52 10.27
N GLN A 111 -37.38 -4.45 8.97
CA GLN A 111 -36.79 -5.34 7.97
C GLN A 111 -35.31 -4.97 7.70
N ALA A 112 -34.99 -3.68 7.65
CA ALA A 112 -33.63 -3.21 7.41
C ALA A 112 -32.65 -3.59 8.54
N PHE A 113 -33.13 -3.85 9.76
CA PHE A 113 -32.26 -4.30 10.86
C PHE A 113 -31.60 -5.66 10.61
N THR A 114 -32.05 -6.46 9.64
CA THR A 114 -31.31 -7.65 9.20
C THR A 114 -29.92 -7.31 8.69
N LEU A 115 -29.70 -6.10 8.17
CA LEU A 115 -28.38 -5.64 7.74
C LEU A 115 -27.41 -5.50 8.90
N VAL A 116 -27.88 -5.25 10.12
CA VAL A 116 -27.03 -5.14 11.30
C VAL A 116 -26.28 -6.43 11.58
N SER A 117 -26.97 -7.59 11.48
CA SER A 117 -26.33 -8.88 11.70
C SER A 117 -25.35 -9.28 10.58
N ILE A 118 -25.47 -8.70 9.39
CA ILE A 118 -24.57 -8.95 8.26
C ILE A 118 -23.37 -8.02 8.32
N LEU A 119 -23.57 -6.73 8.62
CA LEU A 119 -22.54 -5.72 8.51
C LEU A 119 -21.67 -5.62 9.77
N ALA A 120 -22.25 -5.76 10.97
CA ALA A 120 -21.51 -5.60 12.22
C ALA A 120 -20.37 -6.61 12.43
N PRO A 121 -20.50 -7.90 12.08
CA PRO A 121 -19.40 -8.86 12.17
C PRO A 121 -18.23 -8.54 11.26
N ASN A 122 -18.44 -7.79 10.16
CA ASN A 122 -17.38 -7.38 9.24
C ASN A 122 -16.43 -6.33 9.85
N SER A 123 -16.77 -5.78 11.04
CA SER A 123 -15.84 -4.93 11.80
C SER A 123 -14.67 -5.70 12.41
N LEU A 124 -14.71 -7.05 12.39
CA LEU A 124 -13.63 -7.93 12.80
C LEU A 124 -13.05 -8.64 11.58
N ALA A 125 -11.86 -8.24 11.17
CA ALA A 125 -11.09 -8.83 10.08
C ALA A 125 -9.89 -9.62 10.62
N VAL A 126 -9.27 -10.40 9.76
CA VAL A 126 -7.97 -11.04 10.01
C VAL A 126 -6.96 -10.32 9.14
N GLY A 127 -5.94 -9.77 9.78
CA GLY A 127 -4.85 -9.08 9.11
C GLY A 127 -3.49 -9.63 9.52
N SER A 128 -2.44 -9.11 8.92
CA SER A 128 -1.06 -9.38 9.34
C SER A 128 -0.73 -8.57 10.59
N ALA A 129 0.06 -9.15 11.49
CA ALA A 129 0.57 -8.41 12.64
C ALA A 129 1.35 -7.16 12.17
N SER A 130 1.24 -6.07 12.92
CA SER A 130 2.01 -4.86 12.63
C SER A 130 3.50 -5.17 12.66
N PRO A 131 4.30 -4.56 11.76
CA PRO A 131 5.75 -4.74 11.75
C PRO A 131 6.35 -4.40 13.13
N ARG A 132 7.29 -5.24 13.55
CA ARG A 132 8.04 -5.02 14.79
C ARG A 132 9.43 -4.50 14.46
N ASN A 133 9.89 -3.51 15.22
CA ASN A 133 11.28 -3.09 15.15
C ASN A 133 12.14 -4.09 15.92
N ASP A 134 13.11 -4.66 15.23
CA ASP A 134 14.07 -5.62 15.78
C ASP A 134 15.49 -5.27 15.31
N VAL A 135 16.50 -5.79 15.99
CA VAL A 135 17.89 -5.62 15.58
C VAL A 135 18.30 -6.88 14.81
N LEU A 136 18.72 -6.69 13.57
CA LEU A 136 19.17 -7.77 12.70
C LEU A 136 20.65 -7.61 12.36
N ASP A 137 21.37 -8.74 12.31
CA ASP A 137 22.74 -8.79 11.83
C ASP A 137 22.75 -8.93 10.31
N VAL A 138 23.09 -7.83 9.62
CA VAL A 138 23.08 -7.75 8.15
C VAL A 138 24.49 -7.77 7.58
N PRO A 139 24.67 -8.26 6.34
CA PRO A 139 25.98 -8.23 5.68
C PRO A 139 26.52 -6.80 5.58
N ALA A 140 27.79 -6.65 5.85
CA ALA A 140 28.51 -5.38 5.78
C ALA A 140 29.87 -5.56 5.11
N ILE A 141 30.48 -4.47 4.69
CA ILE A 141 31.86 -4.42 4.21
C ILE A 141 32.63 -3.39 5.03
N PHE A 142 33.79 -3.80 5.51
CA PHE A 142 34.70 -2.93 6.25
C PHE A 142 36.04 -2.87 5.52
N PHE A 143 36.25 -1.82 4.73
CA PHE A 143 37.47 -1.63 3.96
C PHE A 143 38.72 -1.46 4.85
N ASN A 144 38.53 -0.97 6.08
CA ASN A 144 39.61 -0.78 7.05
C ASN A 144 40.10 -2.06 7.74
N THR A 145 39.40 -3.18 7.57
CA THR A 145 39.78 -4.49 8.09
C THR A 145 40.16 -5.47 6.98
N SER A 146 40.14 -5.02 5.73
CA SER A 146 40.56 -5.82 4.58
C SER A 146 42.03 -6.20 4.69
N LYS A 147 42.34 -7.47 4.46
CA LYS A 147 43.70 -8.01 4.56
C LYS A 147 44.27 -8.36 3.20
N GLU A 148 45.59 -8.36 3.10
CA GLU A 148 46.28 -8.88 1.93
C GLU A 148 45.81 -10.32 1.63
N GLY A 149 45.60 -10.62 0.35
CA GLY A 149 45.08 -11.90 -0.12
C GLY A 149 43.55 -12.04 -0.11
N SER A 150 42.83 -11.27 0.71
CA SER A 150 41.34 -11.26 0.71
C SER A 150 40.78 -10.23 -0.25
N GLY A 151 41.11 -8.95 -0.09
CA GLY A 151 40.65 -7.85 -0.92
C GLY A 151 41.66 -7.40 -1.97
N TRP A 152 42.91 -7.37 -1.61
CA TRP A 152 44.01 -6.89 -2.44
C TRP A 152 45.24 -7.79 -2.32
N THR A 153 46.13 -7.64 -3.26
CA THR A 153 47.43 -8.34 -3.27
C THR A 153 48.52 -7.35 -3.61
N THR A 154 49.71 -7.55 -3.02
CA THR A 154 50.90 -6.80 -3.38
C THR A 154 51.73 -7.56 -4.39
N GLY A 155 52.24 -6.84 -5.40
CA GLY A 155 53.24 -7.33 -6.34
C GLY A 155 54.52 -6.53 -6.18
N PHE A 156 55.66 -7.20 -6.26
CA PHE A 156 56.98 -6.56 -6.21
C PHE A 156 57.49 -6.38 -7.65
N GLY A 157 57.56 -5.15 -8.15
CA GLY A 157 58.07 -4.83 -9.48
C GLY A 157 59.60 -4.56 -9.52
N GLY A 158 60.28 -4.59 -8.34
CA GLY A 158 61.70 -4.29 -8.18
C GLY A 158 62.00 -3.91 -6.73
N LEU A 159 63.21 -3.47 -6.42
CA LEU A 159 63.64 -3.21 -5.04
C LEU A 159 62.93 -2.02 -4.36
N GLU A 160 62.18 -1.19 -5.12
CA GLU A 160 61.51 -0.02 -4.58
C GLU A 160 60.05 0.16 -5.07
N ASP A 161 59.56 -0.62 -6.04
CA ASP A 161 58.23 -0.50 -6.60
C ASP A 161 57.28 -1.60 -6.10
N CYS A 162 56.31 -1.21 -5.27
CA CYS A 162 55.16 -2.05 -4.95
C CYS A 162 53.96 -1.68 -5.81
N THR A 163 53.37 -2.69 -6.40
CA THR A 163 52.05 -2.54 -7.03
C THR A 163 50.99 -3.19 -6.16
N VAL A 164 49.94 -2.45 -5.87
CA VAL A 164 48.74 -2.99 -5.24
C VAL A 164 47.78 -3.39 -6.35
N SER A 165 47.30 -4.60 -6.29
CA SER A 165 46.33 -5.14 -7.27
C SER A 165 45.15 -5.76 -6.59
N THR A 166 44.03 -5.79 -7.27
CA THR A 166 42.78 -6.44 -6.82
C THR A 166 43.02 -7.95 -6.67
N SER A 167 42.58 -8.53 -5.58
CA SER A 167 42.62 -9.97 -5.37
C SER A 167 41.76 -10.74 -6.40
N SER A 168 42.13 -12.01 -6.65
CA SER A 168 41.35 -12.85 -7.56
C SER A 168 39.93 -13.11 -7.07
N ALA A 169 39.68 -13.03 -5.78
CA ALA A 169 38.34 -13.13 -5.20
C ALA A 169 37.49 -11.92 -5.58
N TRP A 170 38.00 -10.71 -5.36
CA TRP A 170 37.32 -9.47 -5.71
C TRP A 170 37.15 -9.30 -7.24
N LYS A 171 38.17 -9.66 -8.04
CA LYS A 171 38.07 -9.67 -9.52
C LYS A 171 36.85 -10.45 -10.02
N ARG A 172 36.57 -11.61 -9.39
CA ARG A 172 35.40 -12.43 -9.76
C ARG A 172 34.06 -11.77 -9.36
N ILE A 173 34.01 -11.09 -8.21
CA ILE A 173 32.83 -10.38 -7.75
C ILE A 173 32.56 -9.18 -8.66
N PHE A 174 33.59 -8.37 -8.92
CA PHE A 174 33.49 -7.18 -9.77
C PHE A 174 33.15 -7.55 -11.21
N GLY A 175 33.76 -8.60 -11.79
CA GLY A 175 33.43 -9.07 -13.13
C GLY A 175 31.94 -9.42 -13.28
N ARG A 176 31.34 -10.05 -12.28
CA ARG A 176 29.89 -10.32 -12.28
C ARG A 176 29.06 -9.05 -12.16
N ALA A 177 29.42 -8.14 -11.25
CA ALA A 177 28.71 -6.88 -11.07
C ALA A 177 28.84 -5.94 -12.29
N PHE A 178 30.00 -5.97 -12.98
CA PHE A 178 30.26 -5.18 -14.17
C PHE A 178 29.43 -5.59 -15.38
N GLN A 179 29.18 -6.90 -15.52
CA GLN A 179 28.44 -7.48 -16.65
C GLN A 179 26.93 -7.58 -16.39
N SER A 180 26.50 -7.46 -15.13
CA SER A 180 25.11 -7.67 -14.75
C SER A 180 24.32 -6.37 -14.73
N ASP A 181 23.13 -6.40 -15.32
CA ASP A 181 22.16 -5.29 -15.19
C ASP A 181 21.49 -5.28 -13.80
N ASN A 182 21.59 -6.37 -13.06
CA ASN A 182 20.98 -6.52 -11.75
C ASN A 182 22.02 -6.48 -10.64
N LEU A 183 21.66 -5.83 -9.54
CA LEU A 183 22.47 -5.86 -8.34
C LEU A 183 22.64 -7.28 -7.80
N ILE A 184 23.85 -7.62 -7.37
CA ILE A 184 24.10 -8.86 -6.64
C ILE A 184 23.48 -8.71 -5.25
N THR A 185 22.56 -9.61 -4.93
CA THR A 185 21.80 -9.57 -3.69
C THR A 185 22.23 -10.67 -2.72
N TRP A 186 21.80 -10.59 -1.49
CA TRP A 186 22.05 -11.58 -0.44
C TRP A 186 20.76 -12.17 0.10
N ASN A 187 20.87 -13.26 0.84
CA ASN A 187 19.74 -13.91 1.48
C ASN A 187 19.18 -13.08 2.65
N PRO A 188 17.89 -13.20 2.99
CA PRO A 188 17.33 -12.56 4.17
C PRO A 188 18.15 -12.89 5.43
N PRO A 189 18.47 -11.89 6.27
CA PRO A 189 19.15 -12.13 7.53
C PRO A 189 18.28 -12.95 8.49
N GLU A 190 18.93 -13.61 9.45
CA GLU A 190 18.21 -14.33 10.50
C GLU A 190 17.28 -13.37 11.25
N GLY A 191 16.03 -13.80 11.48
CA GLY A 191 15.01 -12.96 12.11
C GLY A 191 14.14 -12.15 11.15
N CYS A 192 14.43 -12.09 9.85
CA CYS A 192 13.64 -11.35 8.86
C CYS A 192 12.23 -11.91 8.62
N GLN A 193 11.92 -13.16 9.06
CA GLN A 193 10.61 -13.83 8.94
C GLN A 193 10.01 -13.76 7.52
N SER A 194 8.79 -13.18 7.38
CA SER A 194 8.11 -13.03 6.08
C SER A 194 8.64 -11.87 5.25
N GLY A 195 9.31 -10.95 5.88
CA GLY A 195 9.92 -9.78 5.24
C GLY A 195 10.50 -8.83 6.26
N CYS A 196 11.46 -8.04 5.83
CA CYS A 196 12.04 -7.00 6.65
C CYS A 196 12.55 -5.85 5.81
N ASN A 197 12.53 -4.66 6.38
CA ASN A 197 13.07 -3.44 5.79
C ASN A 197 14.10 -2.84 6.73
N TYR A 198 15.25 -2.51 6.22
CA TYR A 198 16.29 -1.83 6.97
C TYR A 198 17.12 -0.90 6.09
N THR A 199 17.84 -0.04 6.75
CA THR A 199 18.78 0.88 6.11
C THR A 199 20.14 0.69 6.73
N ILE A 200 21.18 0.59 5.89
CA ILE A 200 22.56 0.53 6.30
C ILE A 200 23.32 1.70 5.67
N GLU A 201 24.13 2.39 6.46
CA GLU A 201 25.08 3.42 6.01
C GLU A 201 26.50 2.91 6.20
N TYR A 202 27.34 3.16 5.22
CA TYR A 202 28.71 2.65 5.19
C TYR A 202 29.63 3.60 4.40
N PRO A 203 30.92 3.70 4.77
CA PRO A 203 31.91 4.38 3.97
C PRO A 203 32.31 3.54 2.76
N ALA A 204 32.37 4.14 1.58
CA ALA A 204 32.77 3.45 0.37
C ALA A 204 33.33 4.41 -0.69
N PRO A 205 34.13 3.90 -1.66
CA PRO A 205 34.58 4.71 -2.78
C PRO A 205 33.43 4.98 -3.75
N ALA A 206 33.40 6.19 -4.32
CA ALA A 206 32.52 6.53 -5.42
C ALA A 206 33.21 7.44 -6.43
N LEU A 207 32.74 7.41 -7.68
CA LEU A 207 33.15 8.33 -8.71
C LEU A 207 32.24 9.57 -8.66
N LEU A 208 32.85 10.74 -8.88
CA LEU A 208 32.16 11.98 -9.18
C LEU A 208 32.55 12.41 -10.59
N CYS A 209 31.59 12.44 -11.50
CA CYS A 209 31.85 12.66 -12.90
C CYS A 209 31.36 14.04 -13.37
N SER A 210 32.15 14.67 -14.24
CA SER A 210 31.81 15.91 -14.96
C SER A 210 31.85 15.65 -16.46
N ASP A 211 31.01 16.36 -17.21
CA ASP A 211 31.00 16.25 -18.65
C ASP A 211 32.24 16.88 -19.28
N ILE A 212 32.74 16.30 -20.37
CA ILE A 212 33.82 16.83 -21.20
C ILE A 212 33.15 17.47 -22.42
N SER A 213 33.61 18.65 -22.84
CA SER A 213 33.05 19.33 -24.00
C SER A 213 33.39 18.58 -25.30
N GLU A 214 32.50 18.67 -26.28
CA GLU A 214 32.69 18.05 -27.59
C GLU A 214 33.93 18.60 -28.31
N ASP A 215 34.21 19.88 -28.18
CA ASP A 215 35.42 20.53 -28.77
C ASP A 215 36.72 19.96 -28.17
N GLU A 216 36.75 19.67 -26.88
CA GLU A 216 37.88 19.02 -26.21
C GLU A 216 38.07 17.58 -26.73
N ILE A 217 36.96 16.83 -26.90
CA ILE A 217 36.96 15.45 -27.37
C ILE A 217 37.45 15.34 -28.84
N LEU A 218 36.99 16.25 -29.69
CA LEU A 218 37.32 16.24 -31.12
C LEU A 218 38.61 16.97 -31.48
N GLY A 219 39.23 17.64 -30.53
CA GLY A 219 40.44 18.41 -30.74
C GLY A 219 40.23 19.65 -31.59
N ASN A 220 38.99 20.15 -31.69
CA ASN A 220 38.61 21.30 -32.45
C ASN A 220 38.79 22.57 -31.59
N GLY A 221 40.00 23.03 -31.46
CA GLY A 221 40.33 24.26 -30.72
C GLY A 221 41.73 24.21 -30.18
N ASP A 222 42.21 25.32 -29.65
CA ASP A 222 43.42 25.33 -28.84
C ASP A 222 43.11 24.43 -27.61
N ALA A 223 43.36 23.14 -27.77
CA ALA A 223 43.12 22.14 -26.73
C ALA A 223 43.79 22.72 -25.46
N VAL A 224 42.97 23.05 -24.48
CA VAL A 224 43.45 23.37 -23.15
C VAL A 224 44.22 22.13 -22.72
N GLN A 225 45.53 22.12 -23.00
CA GLN A 225 46.44 21.19 -22.35
C GLN A 225 46.27 21.52 -20.89
N THR A 226 45.46 20.73 -20.20
CA THR A 226 45.38 20.80 -18.77
C THR A 226 46.83 20.59 -18.31
N SER A 227 47.44 21.65 -17.81
CA SER A 227 48.83 21.63 -17.30
C SER A 227 48.93 20.78 -16.03
N ASP A 228 47.84 20.17 -15.64
CA ASP A 228 47.78 19.30 -14.48
C ASP A 228 48.00 17.84 -14.92
N PRO A 229 49.20 17.25 -14.66
CA PRO A 229 49.49 15.86 -15.02
C PRO A 229 48.63 14.82 -14.30
N SER A 230 47.84 15.23 -13.31
CA SER A 230 46.90 14.38 -12.61
C SER A 230 45.54 14.23 -13.33
N GLN A 231 45.32 15.00 -14.39
CA GLN A 231 44.08 14.94 -15.15
C GLN A 231 44.31 14.24 -16.51
N PRO A 232 43.74 13.05 -16.71
CA PRO A 232 43.86 12.37 -17.97
C PRO A 232 43.11 13.12 -19.07
N THR A 233 43.70 13.18 -20.27
CA THR A 233 43.09 13.73 -21.47
C THR A 233 42.65 12.62 -22.39
N VAL A 234 41.52 12.80 -23.07
CA VAL A 234 41.01 11.84 -24.07
C VAL A 234 40.65 12.60 -25.35
N GLN A 235 40.94 11.99 -26.47
CA GLN A 235 40.55 12.49 -27.78
C GLN A 235 40.04 11.32 -28.64
N LEU A 236 38.98 11.58 -29.41
CA LEU A 236 38.52 10.69 -30.47
C LEU A 236 39.13 11.18 -31.76
N SER A 237 39.94 10.35 -32.40
CA SER A 237 40.45 10.68 -33.72
C SER A 237 39.26 10.90 -34.70
N SER A 238 39.24 12.08 -35.31
CA SER A 238 38.36 12.33 -36.46
C SER A 238 38.71 11.32 -37.57
N PRO A 239 37.75 10.88 -38.39
CA PRO A 239 38.05 10.04 -39.52
C PRO A 239 38.93 10.84 -40.50
N SER A 240 40.23 10.86 -40.25
CA SER A 240 41.16 11.43 -41.19
C SER A 240 41.28 10.45 -42.35
N PHE A 241 40.65 10.84 -43.39
CA PHE A 241 40.83 10.46 -44.79
C PHE A 241 40.77 9.00 -45.16
N LEU A 242 40.95 8.02 -44.29
CA LEU A 242 41.13 6.74 -44.91
C LEU A 242 40.56 5.51 -44.22
N ILE A 243 40.54 5.26 -42.96
CA ILE A 243 40.35 3.82 -42.69
C ILE A 243 39.85 3.52 -41.29
N ALA A 244 40.11 4.38 -40.33
CA ALA A 244 39.87 4.06 -38.93
C ALA A 244 39.12 5.20 -38.17
N GLU A 245 38.05 4.85 -37.53
CA GLU A 245 37.26 5.75 -36.71
C GLU A 245 37.34 5.31 -35.22
N SER A 246 37.84 6.19 -34.35
CA SER A 246 37.80 5.93 -32.93
C SER A 246 36.39 6.21 -32.41
N VAL A 247 35.72 5.20 -31.85
CA VAL A 247 34.39 5.32 -31.26
C VAL A 247 34.39 5.32 -29.76
N TYR A 248 35.49 4.91 -29.14
CA TYR A 248 35.71 4.99 -27.70
C TYR A 248 37.20 5.19 -27.40
N SER A 249 37.48 6.04 -26.43
CA SER A 249 38.82 6.24 -25.87
C SER A 249 38.71 6.54 -24.39
N ALA A 250 39.50 5.90 -23.58
CA ALA A 250 39.58 6.17 -22.15
C ALA A 250 41.00 6.08 -21.65
N ASN A 251 41.42 7.11 -20.93
CA ASN A 251 42.68 7.20 -20.24
C ASN A 251 42.46 7.43 -18.76
N TYR A 252 43.28 6.85 -17.93
CA TYR A 252 43.18 7.05 -16.49
C TYR A 252 44.54 7.39 -15.87
N PHE A 253 44.45 8.06 -14.72
CA PHE A 253 45.52 8.38 -13.84
C PHE A 253 45.23 7.72 -12.49
N LEU A 254 46.12 6.89 -12.02
CA LEU A 254 45.97 6.22 -10.74
C LEU A 254 47.34 6.11 -10.09
N ASN A 255 47.58 6.93 -9.10
CA ASN A 255 48.77 6.93 -8.29
C ASN A 255 48.50 7.38 -6.85
N HIS A 256 49.54 7.62 -6.08
CA HIS A 256 49.46 8.05 -4.67
C HIS A 256 48.79 9.42 -4.49
N ASN A 257 48.73 10.26 -5.53
CA ASN A 257 48.24 11.61 -5.45
C ASN A 257 46.77 11.76 -5.94
N GLY A 258 46.21 10.68 -6.45
CA GLY A 258 44.83 10.72 -6.88
C GLY A 258 44.44 9.58 -7.83
N ALA A 259 43.16 9.50 -8.07
CA ALA A 259 42.58 8.55 -9.00
C ALA A 259 41.52 9.27 -9.86
N SER A 260 41.76 9.33 -11.16
CA SER A 260 40.83 9.94 -12.12
C SER A 260 40.86 9.19 -13.46
N ILE A 261 39.75 9.19 -14.16
CA ILE A 261 39.59 8.63 -15.49
C ILE A 261 38.85 9.59 -16.38
N ALA A 262 39.27 9.75 -17.62
CA ALA A 262 38.54 10.45 -18.64
C ALA A 262 38.13 9.47 -19.73
N LEU A 263 36.90 9.56 -20.18
CA LEU A 263 36.29 8.73 -21.21
C LEU A 263 35.68 9.63 -22.27
N ALA A 264 35.83 9.23 -23.53
CA ALA A 264 35.14 9.83 -24.66
C ALA A 264 34.50 8.73 -25.50
N TRP A 265 33.31 8.96 -26.00
CA TRP A 265 32.56 8.00 -26.81
C TRP A 265 31.86 8.67 -27.98
N ARG A 266 31.67 7.90 -29.03
CA ARG A 266 30.86 8.21 -30.21
C ARG A 266 29.90 7.06 -30.42
N ILE A 267 28.66 7.23 -29.98
CA ILE A 267 27.64 6.20 -30.04
C ILE A 267 26.69 6.40 -31.21
N GLN A 268 26.18 5.29 -31.71
CA GLN A 268 25.18 5.25 -32.78
C GLN A 268 24.21 4.11 -32.49
N ASP A 269 22.94 4.41 -32.28
CA ASP A 269 21.94 3.41 -31.86
C ASP A 269 21.47 2.51 -32.99
N ILE A 270 21.37 3.06 -34.19
CA ILE A 270 20.97 2.34 -35.42
C ILE A 270 21.88 2.74 -36.61
N PRO A 271 22.14 1.82 -37.54
CA PRO A 271 22.91 2.15 -38.74
C PRO A 271 22.31 3.33 -39.48
N GLY A 272 23.12 4.35 -39.78
CA GLY A 272 22.68 5.56 -40.48
C GLY A 272 22.04 6.66 -39.60
N ALA A 273 21.86 6.42 -38.29
CA ALA A 273 21.47 7.49 -37.36
C ALA A 273 22.62 8.47 -37.11
N GLU A 274 22.27 9.64 -36.62
CA GLU A 274 23.26 10.62 -36.19
C GLU A 274 24.12 10.05 -35.04
N LYS A 275 25.42 10.29 -35.11
CA LYS A 275 26.37 9.87 -34.08
C LYS A 275 26.39 10.89 -32.95
N VAL A 276 26.19 10.43 -31.76
CA VAL A 276 26.24 11.25 -30.55
C VAL A 276 27.63 11.17 -29.96
N VAL A 277 28.33 12.29 -29.85
CA VAL A 277 29.63 12.43 -29.22
C VAL A 277 29.44 12.89 -27.78
N GLY A 278 30.14 12.29 -26.86
CA GLY A 278 30.10 12.67 -25.46
C GLY A 278 31.35 12.21 -24.72
N GLY A 279 31.55 12.72 -23.53
CA GLY A 279 32.64 12.31 -22.66
C GLY A 279 32.40 12.68 -21.21
N ALA A 280 33.07 11.97 -20.33
CA ALA A 280 33.03 12.21 -18.90
C ALA A 280 34.43 12.12 -18.29
N ARG A 281 34.72 13.03 -17.35
CA ARG A 281 35.88 12.97 -16.48
C ARG A 281 35.41 12.67 -15.08
N CYS A 282 35.85 11.55 -14.53
CA CYS A 282 35.45 11.06 -13.23
C CYS A 282 36.64 11.04 -12.27
N SER A 283 36.46 11.53 -11.08
CA SER A 283 37.44 11.49 -9.99
C SER A 283 36.91 10.64 -8.84
N LEU A 284 37.81 9.92 -8.19
CA LEU A 284 37.47 9.07 -7.04
C LEU A 284 37.36 9.91 -5.76
N TYR A 285 36.29 9.67 -5.03
CA TYR A 285 36.03 10.29 -3.73
C TYR A 285 35.77 9.24 -2.66
N ASN A 286 36.12 9.60 -1.43
CA ASN A 286 35.59 8.96 -0.25
C ASN A 286 34.15 9.43 -0.02
N THR A 287 33.23 8.52 0.22
CA THR A 287 31.81 8.85 0.37
C THR A 287 31.17 8.08 1.52
N THR A 288 30.09 8.65 2.05
CA THR A 288 29.12 7.89 2.83
C THR A 288 28.00 7.44 1.89
N GLN A 289 27.81 6.14 1.81
CA GLN A 289 26.76 5.52 1.02
C GLN A 289 25.70 4.92 1.95
N LYS A 290 24.52 4.77 1.40
CA LYS A 290 23.33 4.24 2.08
C LYS A 290 22.66 3.21 1.18
N ALA A 291 22.33 2.06 1.73
CA ALA A 291 21.49 1.07 1.05
C ALA A 291 20.19 0.88 1.83
N VAL A 292 19.07 1.10 1.15
CA VAL A 292 17.73 0.73 1.65
C VAL A 292 17.43 -0.65 1.11
N VAL A 293 17.24 -1.60 2.03
CA VAL A 293 17.05 -3.02 1.70
C VAL A 293 15.65 -3.45 2.14
N SER A 294 14.93 -4.08 1.24
CA SER A 294 13.59 -4.61 1.49
C SER A 294 13.51 -6.07 1.04
N PHE A 295 13.14 -6.93 1.96
CA PHE A 295 12.78 -8.32 1.70
C PHE A 295 11.26 -8.47 1.82
N SER A 296 10.61 -9.01 0.80
CA SER A 296 9.16 -9.24 0.80
C SER A 296 8.83 -10.45 -0.07
N ASN A 297 8.16 -11.43 0.49
CA ASN A 297 7.64 -12.60 -0.24
C ASN A 297 8.71 -13.33 -1.09
N GLY A 298 9.94 -13.42 -0.60
CA GLY A 298 11.04 -14.08 -1.32
C GLY A 298 11.71 -13.20 -2.38
N THR A 299 11.28 -11.97 -2.59
CA THR A 299 11.95 -10.98 -3.42
C THR A 299 12.81 -10.07 -2.56
N VAL A 300 13.93 -9.63 -3.11
CA VAL A 300 14.82 -8.66 -2.47
C VAL A 300 14.94 -7.43 -3.37
N THR A 301 14.85 -6.26 -2.78
CA THR A 301 15.10 -4.98 -3.43
C THR A 301 16.16 -4.24 -2.64
N ILE A 302 17.22 -3.79 -3.31
CA ILE A 302 18.30 -3.01 -2.73
C ILE A 302 18.39 -1.70 -3.52
N LEU A 303 18.29 -0.58 -2.82
CA LEU A 303 18.38 0.76 -3.40
C LEU A 303 19.60 1.47 -2.79
N PRO A 304 20.78 1.33 -3.39
CA PRO A 304 21.96 2.05 -2.94
C PRO A 304 21.93 3.49 -3.45
N SER A 305 22.46 4.39 -2.64
CA SER A 305 22.61 5.82 -2.98
C SER A 305 23.80 6.42 -2.25
N ILE A 306 24.39 7.45 -2.85
CA ILE A 306 25.45 8.25 -2.22
C ILE A 306 24.77 9.32 -1.36
N VAL A 307 25.12 9.37 -0.08
CA VAL A 307 24.59 10.37 0.87
C VAL A 307 25.44 11.65 0.81
N SER A 308 26.76 11.50 0.85
CA SER A 308 27.68 12.63 0.83
C SER A 308 29.02 12.22 0.22
N TYR A 309 29.59 13.16 -0.51
CA TYR A 309 30.98 13.13 -0.94
C TYR A 309 31.82 13.85 0.13
N HIS A 310 32.96 13.29 0.48
CA HIS A 310 33.89 13.88 1.44
C HIS A 310 35.08 14.46 0.70
N GLU A 311 36.25 13.89 0.87
CA GLU A 311 37.48 14.37 0.24
C GLU A 311 37.82 13.53 -1.00
N PRO A 312 38.48 14.14 -2.01
CA PRO A 312 39.01 13.39 -3.13
C PRO A 312 39.98 12.36 -2.63
N PHE A 313 39.94 11.18 -3.24
CA PHE A 313 40.91 10.13 -2.94
C PHE A 313 42.30 10.57 -3.45
N GLY A 314 43.17 10.90 -2.54
CA GLY A 314 44.54 11.32 -2.86
C GLY A 314 45.39 11.34 -1.60
N HIS A 315 46.68 11.25 -1.80
CA HIS A 315 47.71 11.31 -0.80
C HIS A 315 47.84 10.08 0.11
N PHE A 316 48.29 8.99 -0.49
CA PHE A 316 49.16 8.07 0.24
C PHE A 316 50.51 8.81 0.41
N GLY A 317 50.72 9.51 1.49
CA GLY A 317 52.05 10.01 1.79
C GLY A 317 53.02 8.84 1.66
N ASP A 318 54.18 9.08 1.02
CA ASP A 318 55.30 8.12 0.76
C ASP A 318 55.16 6.74 1.40
N THR A 319 54.26 5.92 0.86
CA THR A 319 54.09 4.52 1.26
C THR A 319 55.05 3.69 0.43
N THR A 320 56.29 3.77 0.81
CA THR A 320 57.29 2.78 0.36
C THR A 320 56.83 1.37 0.75
N CYS A 321 57.11 0.41 -0.07
CA CYS A 321 56.82 -1.03 0.15
C CYS A 321 57.23 -1.54 1.55
N ASN A 322 58.16 -0.90 2.19
CA ASN A 322 58.56 -1.18 3.55
C ASN A 322 57.47 -0.95 4.61
N LYS A 323 56.47 -0.12 4.32
CA LYS A 323 55.29 0.08 5.20
C LYS A 323 54.17 -0.91 4.91
N LEU A 324 54.12 -1.51 3.71
CA LEU A 324 53.16 -2.54 3.31
C LEU A 324 53.59 -3.97 3.76
N SER A 325 54.90 -4.18 4.01
CA SER A 325 55.46 -5.50 4.34
C SER A 325 55.82 -5.73 5.81
N GLY A 326 55.53 -4.78 6.71
CA GLY A 326 55.81 -4.90 8.15
C GLY A 326 54.57 -4.76 9.03
N ASP A 327 54.76 -4.72 10.36
CA ASP A 327 53.69 -4.52 11.35
C ASP A 327 52.82 -3.26 11.08
N ALA A 328 53.31 -2.35 10.23
CA ALA A 328 52.55 -1.18 9.76
C ALA A 328 51.46 -1.52 8.71
N ALA A 329 51.54 -2.66 8.05
CA ALA A 329 50.53 -3.13 7.07
C ALA A 329 49.15 -3.40 7.70
N ASP A 330 49.15 -3.62 9.02
CA ASP A 330 47.91 -3.87 9.78
C ASP A 330 47.21 -2.59 10.30
N THR A 331 47.63 -1.40 9.87
CA THR A 331 46.95 -0.18 10.28
C THR A 331 45.60 -0.04 9.51
N PRO A 332 44.48 0.24 10.21
CA PRO A 332 43.15 0.37 9.56
C PRO A 332 43.13 1.40 8.43
N VAL A 333 43.91 2.47 8.55
CA VAL A 333 44.03 3.52 7.54
C VAL A 333 44.65 3.01 6.25
N LEU A 334 45.74 2.23 6.34
CA LEU A 334 46.43 1.65 5.18
C LEU A 334 45.51 0.62 4.48
N ALA A 335 44.87 -0.27 5.24
CA ALA A 335 43.91 -1.24 4.69
C ALA A 335 42.78 -0.57 3.93
N TYR A 336 42.24 0.53 4.45
CA TYR A 336 41.21 1.36 3.81
C TYR A 336 41.70 1.90 2.45
N TYR A 337 42.83 2.59 2.42
CA TYR A 337 43.35 3.16 1.17
C TYR A 337 43.73 2.09 0.15
N THR A 338 44.36 1.01 0.58
CA THR A 338 44.75 -0.10 -0.30
C THR A 338 43.54 -0.78 -0.92
N SER A 339 42.48 -0.95 -0.14
CA SER A 339 41.23 -1.52 -0.63
C SER A 339 40.54 -0.62 -1.67
N TYR A 340 40.50 0.69 -1.43
CA TYR A 340 39.91 1.65 -2.39
C TYR A 340 40.73 1.69 -3.68
N TYR A 341 42.06 1.72 -3.56
CA TYR A 341 42.95 1.65 -4.71
C TYR A 341 42.70 0.38 -5.53
N ALA A 342 42.63 -0.77 -4.89
CA ALA A 342 42.43 -2.06 -5.56
C ALA A 342 41.09 -2.13 -6.31
N VAL A 343 40.00 -1.64 -5.70
CA VAL A 343 38.67 -1.59 -6.36
C VAL A 343 38.73 -0.70 -7.59
N THR A 344 39.33 0.49 -7.44
CA THR A 344 39.42 1.49 -8.50
C THR A 344 40.36 1.07 -9.62
N GLU A 345 41.50 0.46 -9.28
CA GLU A 345 42.44 -0.08 -10.25
C GLU A 345 41.77 -1.07 -11.19
N TRP A 346 41.01 -2.01 -10.64
CA TRP A 346 40.28 -2.97 -11.47
C TRP A 346 39.30 -2.31 -12.41
N LEU A 347 38.48 -1.35 -11.90
CA LEU A 347 37.51 -0.64 -12.71
C LEU A 347 38.20 0.14 -13.82
N PHE A 348 39.25 0.90 -13.50
CA PHE A 348 39.94 1.72 -14.48
C PHE A 348 40.64 0.88 -15.55
N GLN A 349 41.16 -0.30 -15.19
CA GLN A 349 41.69 -1.26 -16.18
C GLN A 349 40.61 -1.80 -17.13
N GLN A 350 39.38 -2.00 -16.65
CA GLN A 350 38.28 -2.43 -17.51
C GLN A 350 37.76 -1.31 -18.42
N LEU A 351 37.73 -0.09 -17.92
CA LEU A 351 37.26 1.07 -18.69
C LEU A 351 38.34 1.61 -19.63
N GLY A 352 39.61 1.56 -19.25
CA GLY A 352 40.75 2.08 -20.02
C GLY A 352 40.93 1.38 -21.34
N GLY A 353 41.39 2.13 -22.35
CA GLY A 353 41.68 1.63 -23.69
C GLY A 353 40.83 2.27 -24.80
N ASN A 354 40.81 1.66 -25.97
CA ASN A 354 40.22 2.23 -27.17
C ASN A 354 39.38 1.20 -27.93
N ILE A 355 38.38 1.70 -28.66
CA ILE A 355 37.63 0.97 -29.70
C ILE A 355 37.77 1.74 -31.00
N VAL A 356 38.30 1.06 -32.05
CA VAL A 356 38.53 1.65 -33.36
C VAL A 356 37.85 0.78 -34.42
N PHE A 357 37.00 1.38 -35.25
CA PHE A 357 36.38 0.74 -36.38
C PHE A 357 37.21 1.00 -37.66
N PHE A 358 37.36 -0.01 -38.52
CA PHE A 358 38.02 0.07 -39.80
C PHE A 358 36.98 0.00 -40.91
N HIS A 359 36.92 1.01 -41.75
CA HIS A 359 35.87 1.16 -42.77
C HIS A 359 36.26 0.65 -44.18
N GLU A 360 37.54 0.38 -44.46
CA GLU A 360 38.01 -0.10 -45.77
C GLU A 360 38.87 -1.32 -45.71
N GLY A 361 38.63 -2.22 -46.67
CA GLY A 361 39.42 -3.43 -46.91
C GLY A 361 38.61 -4.72 -46.86
N VAL A 362 39.20 -5.80 -47.37
CA VAL A 362 38.61 -7.16 -47.40
C VAL A 362 38.27 -7.70 -46.00
N LEU A 363 38.70 -6.99 -44.96
CA LEU A 363 38.52 -7.33 -43.55
C LEU A 363 38.06 -6.09 -42.79
N GLY A 364 36.89 -5.54 -43.11
CA GLY A 364 36.25 -4.59 -42.22
C GLY A 364 36.15 -5.21 -40.80
N GLY A 365 36.55 -4.49 -39.76
CA GLY A 365 36.59 -5.02 -38.41
C GLY A 365 36.78 -3.94 -37.36
N SER A 366 36.87 -4.32 -36.09
CA SER A 366 37.19 -3.45 -35.00
C SER A 366 38.42 -3.93 -34.21
N ASN A 367 39.16 -2.98 -33.67
CA ASN A 367 40.14 -3.25 -32.62
C ASN A 367 39.56 -2.77 -31.28
N VAL A 368 39.44 -3.72 -30.35
CA VAL A 368 38.89 -3.48 -29.04
C VAL A 368 39.97 -3.77 -28.02
N SER A 369 40.50 -2.76 -27.34
CA SER A 369 41.53 -2.88 -26.30
C SER A 369 41.01 -2.56 -24.89
N THR A 370 39.67 -2.57 -24.70
CA THR A 370 39.00 -2.22 -23.45
C THR A 370 37.98 -3.27 -23.04
N GLY A 371 37.76 -3.44 -21.74
CA GLY A 371 36.69 -4.29 -21.19
C GLY A 371 35.30 -3.65 -21.21
N ILE A 372 35.17 -2.37 -21.59
CA ILE A 372 33.90 -1.62 -21.53
C ILE A 372 32.75 -2.28 -22.30
N VAL A 373 33.07 -2.99 -23.38
CA VAL A 373 32.10 -3.72 -24.21
C VAL A 373 31.42 -4.89 -23.49
N THR A 374 31.97 -5.34 -22.39
CA THR A 374 31.39 -6.37 -21.54
C THR A 374 30.61 -5.79 -20.38
N SER A 375 30.58 -4.45 -20.26
CA SER A 375 29.81 -3.76 -19.24
C SER A 375 28.31 -3.69 -19.59
N ASN A 376 27.53 -3.38 -18.60
CA ASN A 376 26.11 -3.08 -18.79
C ASN A 376 25.83 -1.65 -19.33
N LEU A 377 26.85 -0.84 -19.61
CA LEU A 377 26.67 0.54 -20.11
C LEU A 377 26.75 0.65 -21.62
N PHE A 378 27.56 -0.18 -22.26
CA PHE A 378 27.80 -0.11 -23.69
C PHE A 378 27.65 -1.46 -24.37
N MET A 379 27.25 -1.42 -25.61
CA MET A 379 27.07 -2.60 -26.45
C MET A 379 27.82 -2.43 -27.76
N LEU A 380 28.52 -3.49 -28.17
CA LEU A 380 29.06 -3.64 -29.50
C LEU A 380 28.20 -4.67 -30.24
N ASN A 381 27.74 -4.35 -31.45
CA ASN A 381 26.95 -5.29 -32.21
C ASN A 381 27.79 -6.52 -32.65
N GLU A 382 27.12 -7.61 -33.07
CA GLU A 382 27.75 -8.89 -33.45
C GLU A 382 28.82 -8.75 -34.55
N HIS A 383 28.68 -7.78 -35.43
CA HIS A 383 29.65 -7.52 -36.48
C HIS A 383 30.71 -6.49 -36.12
N ALA A 384 30.72 -6.01 -34.88
CA ALA A 384 31.65 -5.00 -34.38
C ALA A 384 31.75 -3.72 -35.25
N THR A 385 30.60 -3.29 -35.78
CA THR A 385 30.46 -2.11 -36.66
C THR A 385 29.61 -1.01 -36.04
N LEU A 386 28.92 -1.29 -34.94
CA LEU A 386 28.04 -0.37 -34.25
C LEU A 386 28.37 -0.38 -32.76
N PHE A 387 28.64 0.79 -32.21
CA PHE A 387 28.84 1.02 -30.77
C PHE A 387 27.70 1.85 -30.25
N SER A 388 26.93 1.31 -29.32
CA SER A 388 25.75 1.94 -28.73
C SER A 388 25.80 1.91 -27.20
N SER A 389 24.96 2.72 -26.58
CA SER A 389 24.78 2.74 -25.13
C SER A 389 23.48 2.07 -24.74
N THR A 390 23.47 1.36 -23.61
CA THR A 390 22.28 0.76 -23.01
C THR A 390 21.47 1.78 -22.21
N THR A 391 22.08 2.90 -21.83
CA THR A 391 21.47 3.97 -21.05
C THR A 391 21.70 5.34 -21.70
N ARG A 392 20.78 6.26 -21.47
CA ARG A 392 20.96 7.67 -21.88
C ARG A 392 21.88 8.46 -20.95
N ASP A 393 21.92 8.08 -19.67
CA ASP A 393 22.77 8.69 -18.64
C ASP A 393 24.00 7.82 -18.40
N ILE A 394 24.99 7.95 -19.29
CA ILE A 394 26.25 7.19 -19.20
C ILE A 394 27.04 7.63 -17.95
N LYS A 395 27.03 8.92 -17.65
CA LYS A 395 27.72 9.49 -16.51
C LYS A 395 27.20 8.92 -15.19
N GLY A 396 25.88 8.99 -14.97
CA GLY A 396 25.25 8.37 -13.81
C GLY A 396 25.47 6.86 -13.75
N GLY A 397 25.51 6.18 -14.89
CA GLY A 397 25.87 4.78 -14.99
C GLY A 397 27.29 4.46 -14.52
N LEU A 398 28.28 5.30 -14.87
CA LEU A 398 29.66 5.16 -14.40
C LEU A 398 29.78 5.38 -12.87
N GLU A 399 29.12 6.40 -12.34
CA GLU A 399 29.04 6.64 -10.88
C GLU A 399 28.41 5.46 -10.16
N GLN A 400 27.31 4.91 -10.71
CA GLN A 400 26.59 3.78 -10.12
C GLN A 400 27.40 2.46 -10.16
N MET A 401 28.30 2.28 -11.12
CA MET A 401 29.13 1.06 -11.20
C MET A 401 29.91 0.79 -9.92
N LEU A 402 30.56 1.81 -9.38
CA LEU A 402 31.41 1.67 -8.20
C LEU A 402 30.55 1.42 -6.94
N VAL A 403 29.38 2.02 -6.89
CA VAL A 403 28.36 1.76 -5.86
C VAL A 403 27.88 0.30 -5.93
N ASN A 404 27.62 -0.20 -7.13
CA ASN A 404 27.20 -1.60 -7.35
C ASN A 404 28.31 -2.60 -6.94
N PHE A 405 29.58 -2.25 -7.14
CA PHE A 405 30.70 -3.08 -6.66
C PHE A 405 30.72 -3.19 -5.15
N THR A 406 30.48 -2.10 -4.45
CA THR A 406 30.39 -2.11 -2.98
C THR A 406 29.24 -2.99 -2.49
N VAL A 407 28.07 -2.90 -3.11
CA VAL A 407 26.92 -3.77 -2.80
C VAL A 407 27.26 -5.24 -3.08
N ALA A 408 27.95 -5.54 -4.17
CA ALA A 408 28.37 -6.89 -4.53
C ALA A 408 29.39 -7.46 -3.52
N LEU A 409 30.28 -6.61 -3.02
CA LEU A 409 31.22 -7.00 -1.95
C LEU A 409 30.48 -7.30 -0.65
N MET A 410 29.49 -6.44 -0.27
CA MET A 410 28.64 -6.70 0.90
C MET A 410 27.90 -8.04 0.78
N ALA A 411 27.32 -8.31 -0.41
CA ALA A 411 26.65 -9.59 -0.68
C ALA A 411 27.53 -10.82 -0.54
N SER A 412 28.83 -10.64 -0.73
CA SER A 412 29.83 -11.72 -0.65
C SER A 412 30.61 -11.74 0.66
N SER A 413 30.39 -10.73 1.52
CA SER A 413 31.11 -10.60 2.80
C SER A 413 30.56 -11.57 3.85
N THR A 414 31.44 -12.00 4.74
CA THR A 414 31.06 -12.71 5.97
C THR A 414 30.86 -11.77 7.15
N ASP A 415 31.29 -10.52 7.02
CA ASP A 415 31.16 -9.52 8.05
C ASP A 415 29.70 -9.07 8.20
N LYS A 416 29.31 -8.79 9.43
CA LYS A 416 27.94 -8.37 9.77
C LYS A 416 27.95 -7.14 10.65
N VAL A 417 26.89 -6.37 10.54
CA VAL A 417 26.62 -5.22 11.41
C VAL A 417 25.18 -5.28 11.90
N ALA A 418 24.96 -4.93 13.17
CA ALA A 418 23.66 -4.87 13.77
C ALA A 418 22.93 -3.59 13.33
N VAL A 419 21.75 -3.74 12.71
CA VAL A 419 20.92 -2.60 12.26
C VAL A 419 19.50 -2.73 12.80
N GLN A 420 18.84 -1.58 13.00
CA GLN A 420 17.40 -1.55 13.28
C GLN A 420 16.63 -1.89 12.01
N ALA A 421 15.80 -2.90 12.10
CA ALA A 421 14.96 -3.36 11.00
C ALA A 421 13.49 -3.40 11.40
N SER A 422 12.63 -3.05 10.47
CA SER A 422 11.19 -3.26 10.57
C SER A 422 10.86 -4.64 10.02
N VAL A 423 10.50 -5.59 10.90
CA VAL A 423 10.27 -7.00 10.56
C VAL A 423 8.77 -7.29 10.47
N SER A 424 8.33 -7.79 9.34
CA SER A 424 6.95 -8.25 9.12
C SER A 424 6.77 -9.62 9.77
N GLN A 425 5.83 -9.71 10.70
CA GLN A 425 5.57 -10.97 11.39
C GLN A 425 4.68 -11.88 10.53
N ASN A 426 4.98 -13.17 10.51
CA ASN A 426 4.13 -14.22 9.88
C ASN A 426 2.85 -14.52 10.67
N GLN A 427 2.59 -13.77 11.73
CA GLN A 427 1.44 -14.00 12.57
C GLN A 427 0.22 -13.27 12.03
N LEU A 428 -0.90 -14.00 11.94
CA LEU A 428 -2.20 -13.41 11.68
C LEU A 428 -2.79 -12.93 12.99
N VAL A 429 -3.26 -11.69 13.00
CA VAL A 429 -3.89 -11.06 14.16
C VAL A 429 -5.30 -10.59 13.82
N TRP A 430 -6.09 -10.42 14.85
CA TRP A 430 -7.41 -9.82 14.71
C TRP A 430 -7.30 -8.31 14.56
N GLU A 431 -7.81 -7.80 13.45
CA GLU A 431 -8.02 -6.38 13.23
C GLU A 431 -9.45 -6.02 13.57
N TYR A 432 -9.63 -5.06 14.47
CA TYR A 432 -10.93 -4.58 14.87
C TYR A 432 -11.11 -3.10 14.51
N ASP A 433 -12.13 -2.83 13.69
CA ASP A 433 -12.58 -1.48 13.33
C ASP A 433 -13.76 -1.04 14.22
N ALA A 434 -13.43 -0.28 15.27
CA ALA A 434 -14.42 0.24 16.20
C ALA A 434 -15.35 1.27 15.54
N GLN A 435 -14.85 2.06 14.58
CA GLN A 435 -15.65 3.09 13.92
C GLN A 435 -16.77 2.47 13.10
N ASN A 436 -16.46 1.41 12.35
CA ASN A 436 -17.44 0.68 11.56
C ASN A 436 -18.53 0.08 12.47
N LEU A 437 -18.15 -0.59 13.55
CA LEU A 437 -19.10 -1.17 14.50
C LEU A 437 -20.05 -0.13 15.08
N TRP A 438 -19.51 0.98 15.60
CA TRP A 438 -20.30 2.02 16.25
C TRP A 438 -21.17 2.80 15.26
N THR A 439 -20.75 2.94 14.00
CA THR A 439 -21.58 3.52 12.95
C THR A 439 -22.84 2.68 12.73
N ILE A 440 -22.67 1.36 12.60
CA ILE A 440 -23.80 0.45 12.36
C ILE A 440 -24.75 0.42 13.57
N TYR A 441 -24.21 0.21 14.77
CA TYR A 441 -25.02 0.15 16.00
C TYR A 441 -25.59 1.51 16.37
N GLY A 442 -24.85 2.59 16.18
CA GLY A 442 -25.29 3.94 16.46
C GLY A 442 -26.54 4.32 15.65
N ILE A 443 -26.55 4.02 14.36
CA ILE A 443 -27.72 4.24 13.49
C ILE A 443 -28.91 3.39 13.96
N ALA A 444 -28.70 2.10 14.23
CA ALA A 444 -29.77 1.19 14.65
C ALA A 444 -30.36 1.60 16.01
N LEU A 445 -29.52 1.88 17.01
CA LEU A 445 -29.94 2.28 18.34
C LEU A 445 -30.61 3.66 18.34
N ALA A 446 -30.08 4.64 17.59
CA ALA A 446 -30.67 5.97 17.50
C ALA A 446 -32.06 5.91 16.86
N PHE A 447 -32.22 5.16 15.76
CA PHE A 447 -33.52 4.99 15.13
C PHE A 447 -34.52 4.27 16.05
N THR A 448 -34.07 3.21 16.75
CA THR A 448 -34.90 2.49 17.73
C THR A 448 -35.29 3.41 18.90
N ALA A 449 -34.37 4.24 19.39
CA ALA A 449 -34.64 5.19 20.48
C ALA A 449 -35.69 6.23 20.08
N VAL A 450 -35.55 6.86 18.90
CA VAL A 450 -36.54 7.83 18.38
C VAL A 450 -37.90 7.15 18.22
N SER A 451 -37.92 5.96 17.64
CA SER A 451 -39.18 5.22 17.46
C SER A 451 -39.83 4.82 18.78
N THR A 452 -39.02 4.45 19.78
CA THR A 452 -39.49 4.14 21.14
C THR A 452 -40.07 5.38 21.81
N MET A 453 -39.47 6.55 21.67
CA MET A 453 -40.00 7.81 22.18
C MET A 453 -41.36 8.17 21.54
N VAL A 454 -41.47 8.00 20.23
CA VAL A 454 -42.74 8.22 19.51
C VAL A 454 -43.83 7.24 20.00
N GLY A 455 -43.49 5.96 20.13
CA GLY A 455 -44.42 4.95 20.66
C GLY A 455 -44.91 5.26 22.08
N LEU A 456 -44.00 5.69 22.98
CA LEU A 456 -44.34 6.12 24.32
C LEU A 456 -45.21 7.36 24.34
N ALA A 457 -44.92 8.35 23.49
CA ALA A 457 -45.76 9.55 23.34
C ALA A 457 -47.18 9.21 22.87
N CYS A 458 -47.34 8.20 21.99
CA CYS A 458 -48.64 7.69 21.60
C CYS A 458 -49.40 7.06 22.79
N ILE A 459 -48.75 6.20 23.58
CA ILE A 459 -49.36 5.58 24.78
C ILE A 459 -49.76 6.66 25.77
N TRP A 460 -48.89 7.63 26.04
CA TRP A 460 -49.19 8.71 26.98
C TRP A 460 -50.38 9.60 26.55
N LYS A 461 -50.49 9.86 25.25
CA LYS A 461 -51.55 10.67 24.69
C LYS A 461 -52.89 9.91 24.61
N ASP A 462 -52.85 8.65 24.25
CA ASP A 462 -54.05 7.85 23.96
C ASP A 462 -54.54 7.06 25.19
N GLY A 463 -53.74 6.97 26.25
CA GLY A 463 -54.07 6.38 27.56
C GLY A 463 -54.15 4.87 27.64
N ASP A 464 -54.01 4.15 26.50
CA ASP A 464 -54.15 2.70 26.41
C ASP A 464 -52.93 2.06 25.74
N ASN A 465 -52.58 0.88 26.21
CA ASN A 465 -51.54 0.03 25.62
C ASN A 465 -52.20 -1.14 24.89
N GLU A 466 -52.38 -1.01 23.57
CA GLU A 466 -53.00 -2.02 22.73
C GLU A 466 -51.92 -2.84 21.99
N SER A 467 -52.27 -4.09 21.67
CA SER A 467 -51.37 -5.00 20.92
C SER A 467 -52.03 -5.44 19.60
N PHE A 468 -51.24 -6.01 18.70
CA PHE A 468 -51.78 -6.74 17.55
C PHE A 468 -52.21 -8.17 17.90
N SER A 469 -52.58 -8.41 19.19
CA SER A 469 -53.11 -9.70 19.59
C SER A 469 -54.47 -9.92 18.95
N PHE A 470 -54.79 -11.18 18.69
CA PHE A 470 -56.09 -11.57 18.15
C PHE A 470 -57.25 -11.04 19.04
N LEU A 471 -57.07 -11.03 20.38
CA LEU A 471 -58.08 -10.57 21.32
C LEU A 471 -58.35 -9.05 21.19
N ASP A 472 -57.32 -8.23 21.01
CA ASP A 472 -57.48 -6.78 20.86
C ASP A 472 -58.14 -6.44 19.51
N ILE A 473 -57.74 -7.16 18.45
CA ILE A 473 -58.36 -7.04 17.13
C ILE A 473 -59.83 -7.48 17.19
N LEU A 474 -60.11 -8.61 17.85
CA LEU A 474 -61.48 -9.14 18.01
C LEU A 474 -62.39 -8.18 18.78
N ARG A 475 -61.86 -7.56 19.88
CA ARG A 475 -62.59 -6.51 20.61
C ARG A 475 -62.90 -5.33 19.73
N ALA A 476 -61.94 -4.87 18.95
CA ALA A 476 -62.09 -3.72 18.06
C ALA A 476 -63.10 -3.98 16.92
N THR A 477 -63.25 -5.23 16.48
CA THR A 477 -64.14 -5.61 15.36
C THR A 477 -65.52 -6.11 15.81
N ARG A 478 -65.74 -6.34 17.10
CA ARG A 478 -67.01 -6.87 17.63
C ARG A 478 -68.08 -5.80 17.69
N ASN A 479 -68.80 -5.60 16.57
CA ASN A 479 -69.87 -4.62 16.44
C ASN A 479 -70.93 -5.12 15.45
N SER A 480 -72.24 -5.11 15.86
CA SER A 480 -73.36 -5.53 15.04
C SER A 480 -73.45 -4.80 13.70
N LYS A 481 -73.11 -3.51 13.65
CA LYS A 481 -73.08 -2.73 12.42
C LYS A 481 -71.97 -3.16 11.45
N LEU A 482 -70.88 -3.72 11.95
CA LEU A 482 -69.84 -4.29 11.14
C LEU A 482 -70.25 -5.66 10.58
N ASP A 483 -70.96 -6.46 11.41
CA ASP A 483 -71.53 -7.74 11.00
C ASP A 483 -72.55 -7.56 9.89
N ASP A 484 -73.43 -6.55 9.97
CA ASP A 484 -74.38 -6.20 8.92
C ASP A 484 -73.69 -5.79 7.60
N LEU A 485 -72.59 -5.08 7.68
CA LEU A 485 -71.78 -4.71 6.50
C LEU A 485 -71.16 -5.94 5.82
N PHE A 486 -70.77 -6.93 6.60
CA PHE A 486 -70.24 -8.20 6.07
C PHE A 486 -71.35 -9.11 5.55
N ALA A 487 -72.57 -9.05 6.11
CA ALA A 487 -73.70 -9.85 5.70
C ALA A 487 -74.38 -9.32 4.41
N THR A 488 -74.48 -7.98 4.25
CA THR A 488 -75.19 -7.36 3.13
C THR A 488 -74.36 -7.14 1.87
N GLY A 489 -73.01 -7.20 1.99
CA GLY A 489 -72.11 -7.01 0.85
C GLY A 489 -72.08 -8.20 -0.09
N LYS A 490 -72.95 -8.24 -1.09
CA LYS A 490 -72.98 -9.29 -2.12
C LYS A 490 -71.80 -9.27 -3.09
N ASP A 491 -71.17 -8.12 -3.28
CA ASP A 491 -69.99 -7.96 -4.15
C ASP A 491 -68.72 -7.74 -3.33
N GLY A 492 -67.77 -8.66 -3.45
CA GLY A 492 -66.47 -8.63 -2.74
C GLY A 492 -65.72 -7.29 -2.94
N ASN A 493 -65.96 -6.58 -4.02
CA ASN A 493 -65.33 -5.30 -4.33
C ASN A 493 -65.84 -4.16 -3.45
N THR A 494 -67.15 -4.11 -3.14
CA THR A 494 -67.77 -3.07 -2.29
C THR A 494 -67.33 -3.20 -0.82
N ARG A 495 -67.04 -4.41 -0.34
CA ARG A 495 -66.49 -4.70 0.99
C ARG A 495 -65.11 -4.06 1.20
N ASN A 496 -64.26 -4.21 0.24
CA ASN A 496 -62.84 -3.85 0.38
C ASN A 496 -62.63 -2.32 0.47
N TYR A 497 -63.53 -1.52 -0.09
CA TYR A 497 -63.45 -0.06 -0.10
C TYR A 497 -64.30 0.60 0.97
N SER A 498 -64.99 -0.14 1.85
CA SER A 498 -65.73 0.42 2.97
C SER A 498 -64.81 1.14 3.94
N VAL A 499 -65.09 2.39 4.25
CA VAL A 499 -64.30 3.20 5.18
C VAL A 499 -64.77 2.97 6.60
N LEU A 500 -63.85 2.60 7.48
CA LEU A 500 -64.10 2.32 8.90
C LEU A 500 -63.38 3.35 9.78
N GLN A 501 -64.01 3.75 10.86
CA GLN A 501 -63.44 4.62 11.88
C GLN A 501 -63.50 3.94 13.25
N TYR A 502 -62.39 3.96 13.97
CA TYR A 502 -62.27 3.43 15.33
C TYR A 502 -62.60 4.51 16.35
N GLY A 503 -63.52 4.25 17.26
CA GLY A 503 -63.93 5.21 18.25
C GLY A 503 -64.89 4.67 19.32
N GLU A 504 -65.27 5.49 20.29
CA GLU A 504 -66.15 5.12 21.40
C GLU A 504 -67.53 4.71 20.93
N SER A 505 -68.04 3.59 21.45
CA SER A 505 -69.42 3.15 21.24
C SER A 505 -70.34 3.93 22.16
N LYS A 506 -71.17 4.80 21.60
CA LYS A 506 -72.29 5.40 22.36
C LYS A 506 -73.37 4.32 22.51
N GLY A 507 -73.16 3.35 23.37
CA GLY A 507 -74.14 2.31 23.73
C GLY A 507 -74.43 2.33 25.23
N TYR A 508 -75.56 1.77 25.65
CA TYR A 508 -76.07 1.72 27.02
C TYR A 508 -75.28 0.90 28.02
N SER A 509 -74.00 0.65 27.78
CA SER A 509 -73.11 -0.09 28.67
C SER A 509 -72.15 0.83 29.42
N PRO A 510 -71.96 0.67 30.75
CA PRO A 510 -71.02 1.49 31.52
C PRO A 510 -69.53 1.23 31.16
N ASN A 511 -69.23 0.24 30.38
CA ASN A 511 -67.89 0.00 29.81
C ASN A 511 -67.82 0.62 28.43
N ILE A 512 -67.00 1.65 28.26
CA ILE A 512 -66.73 2.34 27.00
C ILE A 512 -65.91 1.42 26.12
N ASP A 513 -66.57 0.60 25.27
CA ASP A 513 -65.91 -0.22 24.28
C ASP A 513 -65.61 0.60 23.02
N ARG A 514 -64.34 0.72 22.67
CA ARG A 514 -63.91 1.34 21.41
C ARG A 514 -63.97 0.30 20.28
N VAL A 515 -64.73 0.60 19.24
CA VAL A 515 -64.99 -0.34 18.13
C VAL A 515 -64.89 0.34 16.78
N PHE A 516 -64.65 -0.43 15.72
CA PHE A 516 -64.74 0.06 14.35
C PHE A 516 -66.20 0.30 13.92
N ARG A 517 -66.45 1.43 13.25
CA ARG A 517 -67.75 1.76 12.69
C ARG A 517 -67.63 2.14 11.22
N PRO A 518 -68.61 1.74 10.37
CA PRO A 518 -68.69 2.25 9.02
C PRO A 518 -68.98 3.75 9.03
N VAL A 519 -68.26 4.51 8.20
CA VAL A 519 -68.49 5.94 8.01
C VAL A 519 -69.56 6.12 6.95
N ALA A 520 -70.67 6.82 7.28
CA ALA A 520 -71.71 7.11 6.30
C ALA A 520 -71.21 8.03 5.19
N LYS A 521 -71.61 7.78 3.94
CA LYS A 521 -71.17 8.56 2.76
C LYS A 521 -71.41 10.08 2.88
N SER A 522 -72.35 10.53 3.72
CA SER A 522 -72.64 11.96 3.96
C SER A 522 -71.59 12.66 4.79
N ASP A 523 -70.81 11.94 5.63
CA ASP A 523 -69.81 12.53 6.54
C ASP A 523 -68.42 12.73 5.92
N THR A 524 -68.20 12.20 4.72
CA THR A 524 -66.90 12.33 4.04
C THR A 524 -66.66 13.71 3.43
N SER A 525 -67.74 14.55 3.23
CA SER A 525 -67.55 15.86 2.65
C SER A 525 -67.15 16.97 3.64
N SER A 526 -67.33 16.75 4.95
CA SER A 526 -66.98 17.73 5.99
C SER A 526 -65.51 17.67 6.49
N TRP A 527 -64.74 16.69 6.06
CA TRP A 527 -63.35 16.52 6.51
C TRP A 527 -62.29 17.18 5.62
N ILE A 528 -62.75 17.91 4.57
CA ILE A 528 -61.85 18.57 3.61
C ILE A 528 -61.36 19.94 4.13
N ASP A 529 -61.97 20.52 5.18
CA ASP A 529 -61.71 21.89 5.64
C ASP A 529 -61.00 22.05 6.99
N LEU A 530 -60.37 21.02 7.54
CA LEU A 530 -59.48 21.19 8.69
C LEU A 530 -58.01 21.03 8.28
N LYS A 531 -57.43 22.20 7.91
CA LYS A 531 -55.99 22.41 7.79
C LYS A 531 -55.25 22.17 9.09
#